data_f97de798772528fea4adaa4455c9b166
#
_entry.id   f97de798772528fea4adaa4455c9b166
#
_cell.length_a   1.000
_cell.length_b   1.000
_cell.length_c   1.000
_cell.angle_alpha   90.00
_cell.angle_beta   90.00
_cell.angle_gamma   90.00
#
_symmetry.space_group_name_H-M   'P 1'
#
loop_
_entity.id
_entity.type
_entity.pdbx_description
1 polymer ?
#
loop_
_entity_poly.entity_id
_entity_poly.type
_entity_poly.pdbx_seq_one_letter_code
_entity_poly.pdbx_strand_id
1 'polypeptide(L)'
;MAVNSLDDIWNAVCEECKTQISEIAFDTFFKYLTPKSVNSEEFVLAASNEYIKGMIKNVYCDIINNAIEKIMGIKIPAKFVVADDEENIKKAEDECEGLTFEKFFNFDNFVVGSTNRFAHAASLAVAESPTIIYNPLVIYGPSGVGKTHLMLAIKNHINKKYPYKKVEFVRGEDFTNQLIKSLHDGKLGMGKIDDFRNKYRNLDVLLLDDINFIAGKDSTQEEFFNTFNSLYQNNKQIIVTLDRPLKEINTLDERIKSRLSAGLSADITLPDFETRVGIINQKAQQLDIELDENLVFYIAEKIKSNTRQIEGVINKINALIKIENKKPNISIVQGFIKDIINDSETSVISIEKIISEVAHSYNVSENEILSKKRTKDLALARMVAMYITREVTDLSYKAIGEAFGRDHTTVLYGVQNIEKFLNDKPYEKELIADIIKNLKSTS
;
A
#
# COMPACT_ATOMS: atom_id res chain seq x y z
N MET A 1 -31.60 -40.02 -2.58
CA MET A 1 -30.42 -40.01 -1.71
C MET A 1 -30.81 -39.23 -0.46
N ALA A 2 -30.60 -39.77 0.73
CA ALA A 2 -30.92 -39.04 1.95
C ALA A 2 -29.89 -37.91 2.13
N VAL A 3 -30.34 -36.70 2.07
CA VAL A 3 -29.50 -35.49 2.27
C VAL A 3 -29.43 -35.30 3.78
N ASN A 4 -28.29 -35.62 4.38
CA ASN A 4 -28.15 -35.72 5.85
C ASN A 4 -27.40 -34.56 6.49
N SER A 5 -26.91 -33.59 5.72
CA SER A 5 -26.26 -32.41 6.26
C SER A 5 -26.68 -31.10 5.58
N LEU A 6 -26.54 -30.00 6.27
CA LEU A 6 -26.82 -28.66 5.74
C LEU A 6 -25.97 -28.34 4.51
N ASP A 7 -24.71 -28.81 4.52
CA ASP A 7 -23.78 -28.64 3.39
C ASP A 7 -24.18 -29.47 2.17
N ASP A 8 -24.76 -30.66 2.36
CA ASP A 8 -25.25 -31.47 1.24
C ASP A 8 -26.44 -30.80 0.54
N ILE A 9 -27.35 -30.18 1.31
CA ILE A 9 -28.47 -29.40 0.77
C ILE A 9 -27.94 -28.22 -0.05
N TRP A 10 -26.97 -27.47 0.53
CA TRP A 10 -26.41 -26.31 -0.13
C TRP A 10 -25.66 -26.69 -1.42
N ASN A 11 -24.89 -27.76 -1.40
CA ASN A 11 -24.21 -28.26 -2.60
C ASN A 11 -25.20 -28.61 -3.71
N ALA A 12 -26.33 -29.26 -3.37
CA ALA A 12 -27.38 -29.57 -4.34
C ALA A 12 -28.03 -28.29 -4.89
N VAL A 13 -28.28 -27.30 -4.06
CA VAL A 13 -28.78 -25.96 -4.48
C VAL A 13 -27.78 -25.27 -5.40
N CYS A 14 -26.50 -25.32 -5.10
CA CYS A 14 -25.44 -24.78 -5.94
C CYS A 14 -25.39 -25.42 -7.32
N GLU A 15 -25.52 -26.76 -7.41
CA GLU A 15 -25.54 -27.45 -8.71
C GLU A 15 -26.78 -27.07 -9.53
N GLU A 16 -27.91 -26.87 -8.91
CA GLU A 16 -29.10 -26.38 -9.61
C GLU A 16 -28.91 -24.92 -10.09
N CYS A 17 -28.29 -24.04 -9.26
CA CYS A 17 -28.00 -22.67 -9.64
C CYS A 17 -27.02 -22.58 -10.81
N LYS A 18 -26.02 -23.47 -10.90
CA LYS A 18 -25.07 -23.52 -12.03
C LYS A 18 -25.74 -23.74 -13.38
N THR A 19 -26.92 -24.33 -13.42
CA THR A 19 -27.67 -24.51 -14.67
C THR A 19 -28.27 -23.21 -15.21
N GLN A 20 -28.38 -22.16 -14.36
CA GLN A 20 -29.09 -20.91 -14.65
C GLN A 20 -28.19 -19.68 -14.70
N ILE A 21 -26.93 -19.81 -14.26
CA ILE A 21 -25.98 -18.70 -14.20
C ILE A 21 -24.67 -19.08 -14.90
N SER A 22 -23.90 -18.07 -15.33
CA SER A 22 -22.59 -18.31 -15.94
C SER A 22 -21.57 -18.83 -14.91
N GLU A 23 -20.62 -19.62 -15.35
CA GLU A 23 -19.55 -20.15 -14.53
C GLU A 23 -18.76 -19.04 -13.82
N ILE A 24 -18.51 -17.94 -14.51
CA ILE A 24 -17.85 -16.75 -13.96
C ILE A 24 -18.65 -16.14 -12.80
N ALA A 25 -19.98 -16.02 -12.95
CA ALA A 25 -20.82 -15.48 -11.91
C ALA A 25 -20.91 -16.41 -10.70
N PHE A 26 -20.91 -17.73 -10.93
CA PHE A 26 -20.88 -18.72 -9.86
C PHE A 26 -19.60 -18.61 -9.04
N ASP A 27 -18.44 -18.63 -9.69
CA ASP A 27 -17.14 -18.54 -9.02
C ASP A 27 -16.93 -17.20 -8.30
N THR A 28 -17.53 -16.12 -8.83
CA THR A 28 -17.37 -14.79 -8.24
C THR A 28 -18.25 -14.56 -7.01
N PHE A 29 -19.47 -15.12 -6.97
CA PHE A 29 -20.44 -14.78 -5.94
C PHE A 29 -20.88 -15.96 -5.07
N PHE A 30 -21.15 -17.13 -5.67
CA PHE A 30 -21.72 -18.27 -4.95
C PHE A 30 -20.71 -19.05 -4.15
N LYS A 31 -19.48 -19.11 -4.60
CA LYS A 31 -18.36 -19.76 -3.92
C LYS A 31 -18.09 -19.19 -2.52
N TYR A 32 -18.48 -17.95 -2.29
CA TYR A 32 -18.29 -17.22 -1.03
C TYR A 32 -19.54 -17.18 -0.15
N LEU A 33 -20.53 -18.02 -0.45
CA LEU A 33 -21.73 -18.23 0.37
C LEU A 33 -21.57 -19.52 1.18
N THR A 34 -21.79 -19.40 2.49
CA THR A 34 -21.79 -20.55 3.40
C THR A 34 -23.15 -20.72 4.06
N PRO A 35 -23.70 -21.94 4.07
CA PRO A 35 -24.97 -22.18 4.76
C PRO A 35 -24.73 -22.15 6.28
N LYS A 36 -25.58 -21.39 7.01
CA LYS A 36 -25.49 -21.27 8.47
C LYS A 36 -26.58 -22.08 9.19
N SER A 37 -27.80 -22.00 8.72
CA SER A 37 -28.90 -22.74 9.29
C SER A 37 -30.06 -22.86 8.31
N VAL A 38 -30.90 -23.87 8.49
CA VAL A 38 -32.16 -24.05 7.78
C VAL A 38 -33.24 -24.42 8.80
N ASN A 39 -34.39 -23.78 8.73
CA ASN A 39 -35.57 -24.09 9.52
C ASN A 39 -36.82 -24.02 8.63
N SER A 40 -38.00 -24.17 9.19
CA SER A 40 -39.28 -24.12 8.45
C SER A 40 -39.62 -22.74 7.88
N GLU A 41 -38.97 -21.67 8.29
CA GLU A 41 -39.28 -20.28 7.94
C GLU A 41 -38.23 -19.63 7.03
N GLU A 42 -36.95 -19.97 7.20
CA GLU A 42 -35.86 -19.34 6.45
C GLU A 42 -34.65 -20.27 6.24
N PHE A 43 -33.94 -20.09 5.10
CA PHE A 43 -32.63 -20.68 4.83
C PHE A 43 -31.57 -19.60 4.94
N VAL A 44 -30.76 -19.64 5.99
CA VAL A 44 -29.76 -18.58 6.27
C VAL A 44 -28.45 -18.89 5.59
N LEU A 45 -28.02 -17.97 4.71
CA LEU A 45 -26.76 -18.00 3.99
C LEU A 45 -25.89 -16.83 4.45
N ALA A 46 -24.64 -17.10 4.81
CA ALA A 46 -23.67 -16.07 5.12
C ALA A 46 -22.82 -15.73 3.89
N ALA A 47 -22.74 -14.45 3.57
CA ALA A 47 -21.85 -13.89 2.57
C ALA A 47 -20.59 -13.35 3.21
N SER A 48 -19.44 -13.42 2.54
CA SER A 48 -18.14 -12.99 3.08
C SER A 48 -18.04 -11.48 3.34
N ASN A 49 -18.89 -10.65 2.67
CA ASN A 49 -18.91 -9.19 2.88
C ASN A 49 -20.25 -8.59 2.41
N GLU A 50 -20.48 -7.30 2.78
CA GLU A 50 -21.71 -6.56 2.39
C GLU A 50 -21.89 -6.40 0.88
N TYR A 51 -20.81 -6.35 0.09
CA TYR A 51 -20.88 -6.25 -1.37
C TYR A 51 -21.45 -7.53 -1.98
N ILE A 52 -20.93 -8.70 -1.61
CA ILE A 52 -21.43 -10.00 -2.09
C ILE A 52 -22.88 -10.22 -1.63
N LYS A 53 -23.19 -9.91 -0.36
CA LYS A 53 -24.56 -9.95 0.16
C LYS A 53 -25.51 -9.10 -0.67
N GLY A 54 -25.12 -7.85 -1.00
CA GLY A 54 -25.91 -6.94 -1.81
C GLY A 54 -26.14 -7.47 -3.23
N MET A 55 -25.09 -7.99 -3.88
CA MET A 55 -25.19 -8.56 -5.22
C MET A 55 -26.07 -9.80 -5.25
N ILE A 56 -25.88 -10.74 -4.33
CA ILE A 56 -26.69 -11.96 -4.24
C ILE A 56 -28.17 -11.61 -3.98
N LYS A 57 -28.42 -10.73 -3.02
CA LYS A 57 -29.79 -10.32 -2.66
C LYS A 57 -30.52 -9.62 -3.81
N ASN A 58 -29.83 -8.77 -4.58
CA ASN A 58 -30.48 -7.95 -5.61
C ASN A 58 -30.57 -8.66 -6.97
N VAL A 59 -29.66 -9.57 -7.30
CA VAL A 59 -29.54 -10.15 -8.64
C VAL A 59 -29.87 -11.63 -8.66
N TYR A 60 -29.48 -12.40 -7.64
CA TYR A 60 -29.56 -13.86 -7.66
C TYR A 60 -30.53 -14.47 -6.63
N CYS A 61 -31.20 -13.63 -5.82
CA CYS A 61 -32.13 -14.10 -4.76
C CYS A 61 -33.21 -15.05 -5.29
N ASP A 62 -33.83 -14.69 -6.41
CA ASP A 62 -34.92 -15.48 -7.00
C ASP A 62 -34.41 -16.83 -7.53
N ILE A 63 -33.21 -16.87 -8.09
CA ILE A 63 -32.60 -18.11 -8.59
C ILE A 63 -32.32 -19.05 -7.42
N ILE A 64 -31.78 -18.52 -6.31
CA ILE A 64 -31.49 -19.28 -5.09
C ILE A 64 -32.79 -19.80 -4.47
N ASN A 65 -33.83 -18.96 -4.35
CA ASN A 65 -35.09 -19.36 -3.78
C ASN A 65 -35.78 -20.47 -4.61
N ASN A 66 -35.76 -20.36 -5.94
CA ASN A 66 -36.29 -21.38 -6.82
C ASN A 66 -35.51 -22.70 -6.74
N ALA A 67 -34.19 -22.62 -6.62
CA ALA A 67 -33.33 -23.81 -6.42
C ALA A 67 -33.61 -24.48 -5.07
N ILE A 68 -33.76 -23.70 -3.97
CA ILE A 68 -34.13 -24.21 -2.65
C ILE A 68 -35.48 -24.93 -2.69
N GLU A 69 -36.51 -24.30 -3.31
CA GLU A 69 -37.85 -24.88 -3.46
C GLU A 69 -37.80 -26.19 -4.23
N LYS A 70 -37.00 -26.24 -5.30
CA LYS A 70 -36.86 -27.46 -6.14
C LYS A 70 -36.15 -28.60 -5.40
N ILE A 71 -35.12 -28.32 -4.58
CA ILE A 71 -34.34 -29.32 -3.86
C ILE A 71 -35.07 -29.79 -2.60
N MET A 72 -35.68 -28.86 -1.84
CA MET A 72 -36.31 -29.19 -0.57
C MET A 72 -37.80 -29.55 -0.68
N GLY A 73 -38.45 -29.23 -1.82
CA GLY A 73 -39.86 -29.46 -2.03
C GLY A 73 -40.78 -28.57 -1.21
N ILE A 74 -40.25 -27.55 -0.54
CA ILE A 74 -40.96 -26.57 0.27
C ILE A 74 -40.43 -25.17 -0.03
N LYS A 75 -41.32 -24.15 0.00
CA LYS A 75 -40.93 -22.78 -0.29
C LYS A 75 -40.42 -22.09 0.95
N ILE A 76 -39.09 -21.99 1.06
CA ILE A 76 -38.41 -21.34 2.17
C ILE A 76 -37.56 -20.19 1.58
N PRO A 77 -37.74 -18.94 2.05
CA PRO A 77 -36.96 -17.81 1.54
C PRO A 77 -35.50 -17.88 2.04
N ALA A 78 -34.57 -17.56 1.15
CA ALA A 78 -33.16 -17.37 1.51
C ALA A 78 -32.98 -16.03 2.23
N LYS A 79 -32.33 -16.07 3.39
CA LYS A 79 -31.93 -14.90 4.19
C LYS A 79 -30.42 -14.76 4.12
N PHE A 80 -29.97 -13.60 3.70
CA PHE A 80 -28.54 -13.34 3.57
C PHE A 80 -28.06 -12.49 4.75
N VAL A 81 -27.07 -13.01 5.46
CA VAL A 81 -26.36 -12.32 6.54
C VAL A 81 -24.91 -12.10 6.13
N VAL A 82 -24.24 -11.11 6.69
CA VAL A 82 -22.80 -11.06 6.58
C VAL A 82 -22.25 -11.96 7.67
N ALA A 83 -21.25 -12.73 7.37
CA ALA A 83 -20.55 -13.49 8.37
C ALA A 83 -19.97 -12.51 9.40
N ASP A 84 -20.59 -12.38 10.56
CA ASP A 84 -20.01 -11.72 11.73
C ASP A 84 -18.94 -12.67 12.28
N ASP A 85 -17.75 -12.64 11.72
CA ASP A 85 -16.75 -13.63 12.08
C ASP A 85 -15.35 -13.06 12.08
N GLU A 86 -14.90 -12.75 13.25
CA GLU A 86 -13.47 -12.78 13.55
C GLU A 86 -12.84 -14.18 13.31
N GLU A 87 -13.63 -15.27 13.40
CA GLU A 87 -13.13 -16.65 13.20
C GLU A 87 -13.13 -17.13 11.74
N ASN A 88 -14.09 -16.69 10.91
CA ASN A 88 -14.13 -17.09 9.48
C ASN A 88 -13.36 -16.11 8.59
N ILE A 89 -13.21 -14.85 8.98
CA ILE A 89 -12.25 -13.94 8.37
C ILE A 89 -10.83 -14.48 8.58
N LYS A 90 -10.49 -14.96 9.77
CA LYS A 90 -9.20 -15.62 10.01
C LYS A 90 -9.02 -16.91 9.21
N LYS A 91 -10.06 -17.73 9.05
CA LYS A 91 -9.94 -18.95 8.22
C LYS A 91 -9.91 -18.69 6.73
N ALA A 92 -10.68 -17.71 6.22
CA ALA A 92 -10.66 -17.33 4.81
C ALA A 92 -9.44 -16.48 4.46
N GLU A 93 -8.94 -15.66 5.38
CA GLU A 93 -7.65 -14.98 5.27
C GLU A 93 -6.49 -15.96 5.42
N ASP A 94 -6.58 -16.95 6.32
CA ASP A 94 -5.58 -18.02 6.45
C ASP A 94 -5.58 -19.01 5.26
N GLU A 95 -6.70 -19.23 4.58
CA GLU A 95 -6.77 -20.12 3.42
C GLU A 95 -6.57 -19.43 2.06
N CYS A 96 -6.89 -18.14 1.90
CA CYS A 96 -6.70 -17.41 0.64
C CYS A 96 -5.51 -16.44 0.63
N GLU A 97 -5.10 -15.84 1.75
CA GLU A 97 -3.92 -14.97 1.82
C GLU A 97 -2.67 -15.68 2.36
N GLY A 98 -2.82 -16.64 3.27
CA GLY A 98 -1.69 -17.34 3.91
C GLY A 98 -0.92 -18.28 3.00
N LEU A 99 -1.43 -18.70 1.85
CA LEU A 99 -0.84 -19.79 1.09
C LEU A 99 0.13 -19.40 -0.02
N THR A 100 0.17 -18.15 -0.47
CA THR A 100 1.02 -17.83 -1.61
C THR A 100 1.90 -16.59 -1.43
N PHE A 101 1.42 -15.49 -0.87
CA PHE A 101 2.17 -14.23 -0.89
C PHE A 101 3.22 -14.15 0.23
N GLU A 102 2.89 -14.45 1.48
CA GLU A 102 3.86 -14.38 2.59
C GLU A 102 4.98 -15.43 2.49
N LYS A 103 4.71 -16.62 1.93
CA LYS A 103 5.72 -17.66 1.73
C LYS A 103 6.88 -17.26 0.82
N PHE A 104 6.68 -16.27 -0.05
CA PHE A 104 7.74 -15.76 -0.93
C PHE A 104 8.70 -14.80 -0.23
N PHE A 105 8.28 -14.16 0.87
CA PHE A 105 9.14 -13.25 1.63
C PHE A 105 9.93 -14.02 2.69
N ASN A 106 11.03 -14.60 2.27
CA ASN A 106 11.99 -15.27 3.15
C ASN A 106 13.41 -14.82 2.80
N PHE A 107 14.40 -15.18 3.62
CA PHE A 107 15.79 -14.81 3.38
C PHE A 107 16.39 -15.49 2.16
N ASP A 108 15.93 -16.70 1.81
CA ASP A 108 16.42 -17.45 0.63
C ASP A 108 15.98 -16.79 -0.68
N ASN A 109 14.82 -16.13 -0.66
CA ASN A 109 14.26 -15.38 -1.78
C ASN A 109 14.68 -13.90 -1.80
N PHE A 110 15.63 -13.48 -0.97
CA PHE A 110 16.19 -12.15 -0.99
C PHE A 110 17.53 -12.15 -1.69
N VAL A 111 17.64 -11.43 -2.82
CA VAL A 111 18.90 -11.34 -3.56
C VAL A 111 19.88 -10.45 -2.81
N VAL A 112 20.97 -11.04 -2.34
CA VAL A 112 22.01 -10.34 -1.58
C VAL A 112 23.06 -9.81 -2.54
N GLY A 113 23.27 -8.49 -2.51
CA GLY A 113 24.34 -7.79 -3.24
C GLY A 113 25.19 -6.91 -2.33
N SER A 114 26.10 -6.16 -2.92
CA SER A 114 26.99 -5.24 -2.18
C SER A 114 26.19 -4.17 -1.41
N THR A 115 25.05 -3.75 -1.94
CA THR A 115 24.24 -2.61 -1.49
C THR A 115 23.27 -2.95 -0.36
N ASN A 116 23.08 -4.24 -0.03
CA ASN A 116 22.09 -4.69 0.98
C ASN A 116 22.63 -5.79 1.90
N ARG A 117 23.88 -6.24 1.73
CA ARG A 117 24.48 -7.33 2.50
C ARG A 117 24.45 -7.10 4.00
N PHE A 118 24.72 -5.86 4.43
CA PHE A 118 24.73 -5.53 5.85
C PHE A 118 23.33 -5.59 6.46
N ALA A 119 22.35 -5.00 5.78
CA ALA A 119 20.95 -5.03 6.23
C ALA A 119 20.38 -6.46 6.25
N HIS A 120 20.73 -7.29 5.25
CA HIS A 120 20.35 -8.70 5.21
C HIS A 120 20.97 -9.47 6.40
N ALA A 121 22.28 -9.32 6.65
CA ALA A 121 22.96 -10.01 7.75
C ALA A 121 22.42 -9.59 9.13
N ALA A 122 22.18 -8.28 9.34
CA ALA A 122 21.57 -7.76 10.56
C ALA A 122 20.16 -8.31 10.77
N SER A 123 19.34 -8.35 9.70
CA SER A 123 17.99 -8.88 9.72
C SER A 123 17.97 -10.38 10.07
N LEU A 124 18.86 -11.16 9.47
CA LEU A 124 18.98 -12.58 9.74
C LEU A 124 19.44 -12.84 11.20
N ALA A 125 20.42 -12.08 11.70
CA ALA A 125 20.88 -12.19 13.08
C ALA A 125 19.76 -11.92 14.09
N VAL A 126 18.93 -10.89 13.85
CA VAL A 126 17.75 -10.58 14.67
C VAL A 126 16.70 -11.69 14.58
N ALA A 127 16.45 -12.23 13.38
CA ALA A 127 15.49 -13.31 13.19
C ALA A 127 15.92 -14.62 13.86
N GLU A 128 17.21 -14.91 13.87
CA GLU A 128 17.78 -16.10 14.52
C GLU A 128 17.78 -16.03 16.04
N SER A 129 17.94 -14.83 16.60
CA SER A 129 18.00 -14.59 18.05
C SER A 129 17.23 -13.30 18.40
N PRO A 130 15.89 -13.33 18.39
CA PRO A 130 15.08 -12.15 18.71
C PRO A 130 15.12 -11.87 20.21
N THR A 131 16.25 -11.44 20.69
CA THR A 131 16.54 -10.95 22.03
C THR A 131 17.60 -9.88 21.87
N ILE A 132 17.60 -8.86 22.65
CA ILE A 132 18.60 -7.82 23.00
C ILE A 132 19.69 -7.43 21.97
N ILE A 133 20.04 -8.28 21.01
CA ILE A 133 21.05 -7.97 19.99
C ILE A 133 20.38 -7.06 18.94
N TYR A 134 20.98 -5.88 18.73
CA TYR A 134 20.50 -4.92 17.74
C TYR A 134 19.05 -4.46 17.96
N ASN A 135 18.73 -4.02 19.16
CA ASN A 135 17.41 -3.53 19.51
C ASN A 135 17.42 -2.02 19.83
N PRO A 136 16.69 -1.18 19.08
CA PRO A 136 15.94 -1.51 17.87
C PRO A 136 16.84 -1.81 16.68
N LEU A 137 16.35 -2.60 15.69
CA LEU A 137 16.93 -2.65 14.36
C LEU A 137 16.19 -1.64 13.47
N VAL A 138 16.94 -0.74 12.85
CA VAL A 138 16.41 0.28 11.93
C VAL A 138 16.94 0.00 10.53
N ILE A 139 16.06 -0.32 9.59
CA ILE A 139 16.41 -0.53 8.18
C ILE A 139 15.95 0.67 7.38
N TYR A 140 16.85 1.36 6.69
CA TYR A 140 16.48 2.54 5.93
C TYR A 140 17.03 2.52 4.49
N GLY A 141 16.38 3.27 3.61
CA GLY A 141 16.77 3.39 2.22
C GLY A 141 15.60 3.75 1.31
N PRO A 142 15.84 4.06 0.03
CA PRO A 142 14.82 4.49 -0.92
C PRO A 142 13.64 3.54 -1.02
N SER A 143 12.54 4.00 -1.62
CA SER A 143 11.39 3.12 -1.90
C SER A 143 11.78 2.01 -2.88
N GLY A 144 11.26 0.80 -2.66
CA GLY A 144 11.43 -0.33 -3.58
C GLY A 144 12.80 -1.01 -3.54
N VAL A 145 13.60 -0.87 -2.48
CA VAL A 145 14.91 -1.56 -2.35
C VAL A 145 14.83 -2.88 -1.56
N GLY A 146 13.65 -3.29 -1.11
CA GLY A 146 13.45 -4.56 -0.41
C GLY A 146 13.33 -4.48 1.11
N LYS A 147 13.11 -3.29 1.72
CA LYS A 147 12.92 -3.13 3.17
C LYS A 147 11.78 -4.00 3.70
N THR A 148 10.60 -3.89 3.11
CA THR A 148 9.43 -4.69 3.48
C THR A 148 9.67 -6.19 3.30
N HIS A 149 10.44 -6.60 2.28
CA HIS A 149 10.83 -8.00 2.10
C HIS A 149 11.62 -8.50 3.31
N LEU A 150 12.65 -7.77 3.75
CA LEU A 150 13.41 -8.16 4.94
C LEU A 150 12.55 -8.20 6.21
N MET A 151 11.62 -7.26 6.37
CA MET A 151 10.67 -7.26 7.49
C MET A 151 9.83 -8.53 7.52
N LEU A 152 9.24 -8.90 6.39
CA LEU A 152 8.43 -10.10 6.27
C LEU A 152 9.28 -11.38 6.37
N ALA A 153 10.51 -11.38 5.85
CA ALA A 153 11.45 -12.48 6.03
C ALA A 153 11.79 -12.71 7.51
N ILE A 154 12.00 -11.63 8.29
CA ILE A 154 12.19 -11.71 9.75
C ILE A 154 10.96 -12.32 10.42
N LYS A 155 9.73 -11.78 10.11
CA LYS A 155 8.46 -12.30 10.65
C LYS A 155 8.34 -13.81 10.40
N ASN A 156 8.49 -14.23 9.14
CA ASN A 156 8.32 -15.61 8.74
C ASN A 156 9.36 -16.55 9.37
N HIS A 157 10.61 -16.10 9.45
CA HIS A 157 11.67 -16.86 10.09
C HIS A 157 11.39 -17.07 11.59
N ILE A 158 10.99 -16.00 12.31
CA ILE A 158 10.67 -16.07 13.75
C ILE A 158 9.45 -16.94 13.97
N ASN A 159 8.38 -16.77 13.20
CA ASN A 159 7.17 -17.59 13.33
C ASN A 159 7.45 -19.08 13.11
N LYS A 160 8.33 -19.40 12.16
CA LYS A 160 8.74 -20.80 11.88
C LYS A 160 9.60 -21.38 13.01
N LYS A 161 10.55 -20.59 13.53
CA LYS A 161 11.54 -21.06 14.50
C LYS A 161 11.04 -20.97 15.96
N TYR A 162 10.18 -19.99 16.24
CA TYR A 162 9.64 -19.68 17.58
C TYR A 162 8.12 -19.47 17.54
N PRO A 163 7.31 -20.51 17.28
CA PRO A 163 5.85 -20.40 17.09
C PRO A 163 5.08 -19.82 18.29
N TYR A 164 5.69 -19.84 19.47
CA TYR A 164 5.10 -19.31 20.71
C TYR A 164 5.30 -17.80 20.87
N LYS A 165 6.15 -17.15 20.06
CA LYS A 165 6.38 -15.71 20.13
C LYS A 165 5.28 -14.95 19.41
N LYS A 166 4.81 -13.87 20.05
CA LYS A 166 3.84 -12.95 19.48
C LYS A 166 4.58 -11.94 18.59
N VAL A 167 4.48 -12.13 17.29
CA VAL A 167 5.14 -11.30 16.28
C VAL A 167 4.08 -10.53 15.48
N GLU A 168 4.13 -9.22 15.50
CA GLU A 168 3.21 -8.36 14.75
C GLU A 168 3.98 -7.53 13.73
N PHE A 169 3.54 -7.61 12.47
CA PHE A 169 3.96 -6.71 11.39
C PHE A 169 2.84 -5.71 11.13
N VAL A 170 3.14 -4.44 11.17
CA VAL A 170 2.18 -3.37 10.91
C VAL A 170 2.84 -2.25 10.12
N ARG A 171 2.11 -1.66 9.17
CA ARG A 171 2.54 -0.44 8.48
C ARG A 171 2.27 0.77 9.36
N GLY A 172 3.10 1.81 9.26
CA GLY A 172 2.90 3.07 10.01
C GLY A 172 1.55 3.71 9.75
N GLU A 173 1.02 3.57 8.52
CA GLU A 173 -0.33 4.00 8.17
C GLU A 173 -1.41 3.21 8.92
N ASP A 174 -1.32 1.88 8.92
CA ASP A 174 -2.29 1.00 9.60
C ASP A 174 -2.26 1.18 11.11
N PHE A 175 -1.06 1.33 11.69
CA PHE A 175 -0.90 1.67 13.11
C PHE A 175 -1.63 2.97 13.46
N THR A 176 -1.47 4.00 12.62
CA THR A 176 -2.16 5.29 12.79
C THR A 176 -3.68 5.14 12.69
N ASN A 177 -4.17 4.43 11.67
CA ASN A 177 -5.60 4.24 11.43
C ASN A 177 -6.26 3.44 12.56
N GLN A 178 -5.61 2.38 13.05
CA GLN A 178 -6.08 1.59 14.19
C GLN A 178 -6.13 2.44 15.47
N LEU A 179 -5.13 3.31 15.72
CA LEU A 179 -5.14 4.23 16.85
C LEU A 179 -6.30 5.23 16.78
N ILE A 180 -6.48 5.87 15.61
CA ILE A 180 -7.56 6.84 15.39
C ILE A 180 -8.93 6.18 15.63
N LYS A 181 -9.14 4.99 15.08
CA LYS A 181 -10.37 4.21 15.30
C LYS A 181 -10.58 3.90 16.78
N SER A 182 -9.55 3.45 17.49
CA SER A 182 -9.63 3.14 18.92
C SER A 182 -9.93 4.36 19.79
N LEU A 183 -9.39 5.54 19.43
CA LEU A 183 -9.67 6.81 20.11
C LEU A 183 -11.11 7.29 19.84
N HIS A 184 -11.60 7.13 18.62
CA HIS A 184 -12.96 7.52 18.24
C HIS A 184 -13.99 6.63 18.96
N ASP A 185 -13.80 5.34 18.93
CA ASP A 185 -14.68 4.36 19.57
C ASP A 185 -14.61 4.44 21.12
N GLY A 186 -13.44 4.82 21.66
CA GLY A 186 -13.25 5.06 23.10
C GLY A 186 -14.06 6.25 23.63
N LYS A 187 -14.32 7.29 22.82
CA LYS A 187 -15.23 8.39 23.18
C LYS A 187 -16.70 7.93 23.34
N LEU A 188 -17.05 6.81 22.76
CA LEU A 188 -18.36 6.17 22.90
C LEU A 188 -18.46 5.21 24.12
N GLY A 189 -17.44 5.18 25.01
CA GLY A 189 -17.46 4.40 26.26
C GLY A 189 -17.07 2.92 26.10
N MET A 190 -16.41 2.52 25.02
CA MET A 190 -16.14 1.11 24.68
C MET A 190 -14.70 0.63 24.94
N GLY A 191 -13.90 1.22 25.82
CA GLY A 191 -12.60 0.65 26.27
C GLY A 191 -11.54 0.31 25.20
N LYS A 192 -11.79 0.62 23.93
CA LYS A 192 -11.01 0.13 22.77
C LYS A 192 -9.57 0.65 22.68
N ILE A 193 -9.23 1.73 23.38
CA ILE A 193 -7.84 2.21 23.45
C ILE A 193 -6.96 1.24 24.26
N ASP A 194 -7.52 0.61 25.28
CA ASP A 194 -6.80 -0.36 26.08
C ASP A 194 -6.58 -1.67 25.31
N ASP A 195 -7.51 -2.04 24.43
CA ASP A 195 -7.33 -3.18 23.51
C ASP A 195 -6.19 -2.91 22.53
N PHE A 196 -6.12 -1.70 21.95
CA PHE A 196 -5.02 -1.28 21.09
C PHE A 196 -3.68 -1.34 21.84
N ARG A 197 -3.62 -0.79 23.06
CA ARG A 197 -2.42 -0.84 23.90
C ARG A 197 -2.04 -2.26 24.25
N ASN A 198 -3.01 -3.09 24.62
CA ASN A 198 -2.78 -4.51 24.94
C ASN A 198 -2.27 -5.28 23.73
N LYS A 199 -2.81 -5.01 22.53
CA LYS A 199 -2.34 -5.61 21.28
C LYS A 199 -0.86 -5.34 21.06
N TYR A 200 -0.43 -4.08 21.11
CA TYR A 200 0.92 -3.69 20.73
C TYR A 200 1.96 -3.79 21.84
N ARG A 201 1.57 -3.63 23.13
CA ARG A 201 2.52 -3.65 24.24
C ARG A 201 2.79 -5.07 24.79
N ASN A 202 2.00 -6.07 24.40
CA ASN A 202 2.18 -7.47 24.81
C ASN A 202 2.83 -8.35 23.74
N LEU A 203 3.49 -7.74 22.76
CA LEU A 203 4.23 -8.45 21.70
C LEU A 203 5.62 -8.89 22.18
N ASP A 204 6.14 -9.94 21.56
CA ASP A 204 7.54 -10.32 21.69
C ASP A 204 8.42 -9.65 20.63
N VAL A 205 7.82 -9.39 19.46
CA VAL A 205 8.49 -8.71 18.35
C VAL A 205 7.52 -7.77 17.66
N LEU A 206 7.87 -6.50 17.56
CA LEU A 206 7.16 -5.49 16.79
C LEU A 206 7.94 -5.14 15.53
N LEU A 207 7.32 -5.29 14.37
CA LEU A 207 7.86 -4.85 13.09
C LEU A 207 6.96 -3.71 12.56
N LEU A 208 7.49 -2.48 12.54
CA LEU A 208 6.77 -1.30 12.04
C LEU A 208 7.39 -0.85 10.72
N ASP A 209 6.65 -1.05 9.63
CA ASP A 209 7.09 -0.67 8.28
C ASP A 209 6.68 0.78 7.96
N ASP A 210 7.60 1.53 7.35
CA ASP A 210 7.43 2.93 6.94
C ASP A 210 6.96 3.87 8.08
N ILE A 211 7.79 4.03 9.12
CA ILE A 211 7.50 4.91 10.27
C ILE A 211 7.24 6.38 9.87
N ASN A 212 7.63 6.78 8.65
CA ASN A 212 7.39 8.13 8.14
C ASN A 212 5.90 8.52 8.17
N PHE A 213 5.00 7.56 8.07
CA PHE A 213 3.56 7.79 8.15
C PHE A 213 3.07 8.27 9.52
N ILE A 214 3.83 8.06 10.59
CA ILE A 214 3.51 8.61 11.92
C ILE A 214 4.14 9.99 12.15
N ALA A 215 5.13 10.38 11.35
CA ALA A 215 5.80 11.67 11.46
C ALA A 215 4.81 12.84 11.24
N GLY A 216 4.91 13.87 12.08
CA GLY A 216 3.98 15.02 12.04
C GLY A 216 2.59 14.76 12.63
N LYS A 217 2.33 13.58 13.22
CA LYS A 217 1.08 13.21 13.90
C LYS A 217 1.31 13.05 15.40
N ASP A 218 1.24 14.13 16.16
CA ASP A 218 1.67 14.17 17.57
C ASP A 218 1.07 13.06 18.44
N SER A 219 -0.25 12.85 18.38
CA SER A 219 -0.92 11.78 19.16
C SER A 219 -0.44 10.37 18.80
N THR A 220 -0.13 10.13 17.52
CA THR A 220 0.37 8.84 17.06
C THR A 220 1.82 8.65 17.46
N GLN A 221 2.63 9.69 17.39
CA GLN A 221 4.01 9.65 17.85
C GLN A 221 4.10 9.41 19.35
N GLU A 222 3.24 10.03 20.14
CA GLU A 222 3.18 9.82 21.60
C GLU A 222 2.81 8.37 21.94
N GLU A 223 1.78 7.80 21.32
CA GLU A 223 1.37 6.42 21.58
C GLU A 223 2.43 5.42 21.09
N PHE A 224 3.07 5.69 19.95
CA PHE A 224 4.20 4.87 19.49
C PHE A 224 5.38 4.94 20.46
N PHE A 225 5.74 6.13 20.95
CA PHE A 225 6.80 6.30 21.95
C PHE A 225 6.54 5.51 23.22
N ASN A 226 5.29 5.54 23.71
CA ASN A 226 4.88 4.77 24.88
C ASN A 226 4.91 3.25 24.63
N THR A 227 4.48 2.81 23.45
CA THR A 227 4.54 1.41 23.03
C THR A 227 5.99 0.95 22.91
N PHE A 228 6.85 1.76 22.26
CA PHE A 228 8.28 1.51 22.17
C PHE A 228 8.93 1.32 23.55
N ASN A 229 8.69 2.26 24.47
CA ASN A 229 9.27 2.18 25.81
C ASN A 229 8.80 0.92 26.58
N SER A 230 7.50 0.58 26.47
CA SER A 230 6.97 -0.63 27.08
C SER A 230 7.65 -1.89 26.57
N LEU A 231 7.81 -2.02 25.26
CA LEU A 231 8.47 -3.17 24.65
C LEU A 231 9.97 -3.21 25.00
N TYR A 232 10.65 -2.08 24.85
CA TYR A 232 12.09 -1.98 25.10
C TYR A 232 12.47 -2.33 26.54
N GLN A 233 11.72 -1.81 27.53
CA GLN A 233 11.94 -2.11 28.95
C GLN A 233 11.68 -3.58 29.29
N ASN A 234 10.80 -4.24 28.57
CA ASN A 234 10.50 -5.67 28.72
C ASN A 234 11.41 -6.57 27.85
N ASN A 235 12.50 -6.03 27.30
CA ASN A 235 13.44 -6.74 26.44
C ASN A 235 12.77 -7.40 25.21
N LYS A 236 11.75 -6.73 24.62
CA LYS A 236 11.09 -7.18 23.42
C LYS A 236 11.74 -6.56 22.19
N GLN A 237 11.81 -7.30 21.10
CA GLN A 237 12.48 -6.87 19.88
C GLN A 237 11.64 -5.85 19.12
N ILE A 238 12.27 -4.79 18.65
CA ILE A 238 11.64 -3.75 17.81
C ILE A 238 12.44 -3.63 16.52
N ILE A 239 11.74 -3.69 15.39
CA ILE A 239 12.32 -3.48 14.06
C ILE A 239 11.49 -2.39 13.37
N VAL A 240 12.17 -1.42 12.75
CA VAL A 240 11.52 -0.28 12.11
C VAL A 240 12.14 -0.03 10.75
N THR A 241 11.32 0.32 9.76
CA THR A 241 11.85 0.79 8.46
C THR A 241 11.57 2.28 8.23
N LEU A 242 12.46 2.89 7.42
CA LEU A 242 12.36 4.28 6.97
C LEU A 242 12.69 4.38 5.47
N ASP A 243 12.17 5.41 4.82
CA ASP A 243 12.50 5.72 3.41
C ASP A 243 13.83 6.48 3.25
N ARG A 244 14.34 7.06 4.35
CA ARG A 244 15.54 7.90 4.40
C ARG A 244 16.20 7.84 5.77
N PRO A 245 17.43 8.35 5.93
CA PRO A 245 18.11 8.41 7.22
C PRO A 245 17.30 9.19 8.28
N LEU A 246 17.33 8.73 9.55
CA LEU A 246 16.62 9.38 10.67
C LEU A 246 16.87 10.89 10.79
N LYS A 247 18.09 11.33 10.45
CA LYS A 247 18.49 12.75 10.53
C LYS A 247 17.74 13.66 9.55
N GLU A 248 17.20 13.07 8.48
CA GLU A 248 16.49 13.82 7.42
C GLU A 248 14.98 13.94 7.68
N ILE A 249 14.47 13.24 8.69
CA ILE A 249 13.02 13.26 9.03
C ILE A 249 12.78 14.34 10.08
N ASN A 250 12.58 15.59 9.65
CA ASN A 250 12.42 16.72 10.55
C ASN A 250 11.13 16.69 11.38
N THR A 251 10.09 16.03 10.90
CA THR A 251 8.77 15.95 11.53
C THR A 251 8.60 14.81 12.53
N LEU A 252 9.65 13.99 12.73
CA LEU A 252 9.65 12.94 13.75
C LEU A 252 10.15 13.49 15.09
N ASP A 253 9.47 13.14 16.20
CA ASP A 253 9.81 13.56 17.55
C ASP A 253 11.27 13.15 17.92
N GLU A 254 12.02 14.09 18.49
CA GLU A 254 13.42 13.85 18.87
C GLU A 254 13.62 12.71 19.90
N ARG A 255 12.59 12.46 20.74
CA ARG A 255 12.60 11.33 21.68
C ARG A 255 12.58 9.99 20.93
N ILE A 256 11.78 9.89 19.86
CA ILE A 256 11.71 8.70 19.01
C ILE A 256 13.02 8.54 18.24
N LYS A 257 13.55 9.62 17.64
CA LYS A 257 14.84 9.59 16.95
C LYS A 257 15.97 9.10 17.86
N SER A 258 16.03 9.63 19.07
CA SER A 258 17.04 9.23 20.07
C SER A 258 16.93 7.74 20.40
N ARG A 259 15.71 7.21 20.58
CA ARG A 259 15.49 5.77 20.85
C ARG A 259 15.88 4.88 19.68
N LEU A 260 15.49 5.29 18.46
CA LEU A 260 15.83 4.53 17.25
C LEU A 260 17.34 4.55 16.97
N SER A 261 18.02 5.67 17.26
CA SER A 261 19.47 5.80 17.09
C SER A 261 20.28 5.00 18.09
N ALA A 262 19.69 4.57 19.21
CA ALA A 262 20.39 3.77 20.23
C ALA A 262 20.63 2.31 19.78
N GLY A 263 19.93 1.85 18.75
CA GLY A 263 20.06 0.51 18.20
C GLY A 263 21.00 0.42 17.01
N LEU A 264 20.80 -0.61 16.18
CA LEU A 264 21.56 -0.79 14.95
C LEU A 264 20.79 -0.18 13.77
N SER A 265 21.46 0.69 13.02
CA SER A 265 20.94 1.22 11.76
C SER A 265 21.63 0.54 10.58
N ALA A 266 20.84 0.00 9.66
CA ALA A 266 21.30 -0.69 8.46
C ALA A 266 20.71 -0.02 7.23
N ASP A 267 21.55 0.45 6.33
CA ASP A 267 21.15 1.06 5.08
C ASP A 267 20.96 0.03 3.96
N ILE A 268 20.05 0.32 3.07
CA ILE A 268 19.90 -0.36 1.78
C ILE A 268 19.90 0.72 0.71
N THR A 269 20.88 0.64 -0.20
CA THR A 269 20.96 1.55 -1.34
C THR A 269 20.41 0.89 -2.61
N LEU A 270 20.36 1.63 -3.71
CA LEU A 270 19.88 1.10 -4.99
C LEU A 270 20.73 -0.09 -5.43
N PRO A 271 20.13 -1.17 -5.92
CA PRO A 271 20.86 -2.37 -6.32
C PRO A 271 21.80 -2.08 -7.49
N ASP A 272 23.01 -2.64 -7.43
CA ASP A 272 23.95 -2.64 -8.55
C ASP A 272 23.44 -3.51 -9.71
N PHE A 273 24.14 -3.48 -10.84
CA PHE A 273 23.70 -4.20 -12.05
C PHE A 273 23.56 -5.71 -11.79
N GLU A 274 24.54 -6.32 -11.10
CA GLU A 274 24.56 -7.75 -10.83
C GLU A 274 23.40 -8.16 -9.90
N THR A 275 23.13 -7.36 -8.89
CA THR A 275 21.99 -7.56 -7.99
C THR A 275 20.67 -7.45 -8.75
N ARG A 276 20.52 -6.49 -9.68
CA ARG A 276 19.31 -6.37 -10.51
C ARG A 276 19.12 -7.59 -11.41
N VAL A 277 20.18 -8.08 -12.04
CA VAL A 277 20.14 -9.33 -12.82
C VAL A 277 19.68 -10.50 -11.96
N GLY A 278 20.23 -10.63 -10.74
CA GLY A 278 19.79 -11.64 -9.78
C GLY A 278 18.31 -11.52 -9.42
N ILE A 279 17.81 -10.31 -9.18
CA ILE A 279 16.38 -10.05 -8.86
C ILE A 279 15.48 -10.44 -10.04
N ILE A 280 15.85 -10.11 -11.28
CA ILE A 280 15.11 -10.47 -12.48
C ILE A 280 15.01 -11.99 -12.61
N ASN A 281 16.15 -12.67 -12.53
CA ASN A 281 16.20 -14.13 -12.66
C ASN A 281 15.39 -14.85 -11.58
N GLN A 282 15.51 -14.39 -10.32
CA GLN A 282 14.77 -14.97 -9.22
C GLN A 282 13.26 -14.75 -9.38
N LYS A 283 12.85 -13.54 -9.83
CA LYS A 283 11.43 -13.26 -10.07
C LYS A 283 10.87 -14.08 -11.24
N ALA A 284 11.65 -14.24 -12.31
CA ALA A 284 11.31 -15.09 -13.45
C ALA A 284 11.12 -16.54 -13.00
N GLN A 285 12.03 -17.06 -12.19
CA GLN A 285 11.93 -18.42 -11.60
C GLN A 285 10.69 -18.57 -10.72
N GLN A 286 10.35 -17.58 -9.88
CA GLN A 286 9.14 -17.60 -9.05
C GLN A 286 7.85 -17.67 -9.87
N LEU A 287 7.84 -17.09 -11.06
CA LEU A 287 6.68 -17.06 -11.97
C LEU A 287 6.69 -18.24 -12.98
N ASP A 288 7.71 -19.10 -12.90
CA ASP A 288 7.91 -20.21 -13.84
C ASP A 288 7.98 -19.75 -15.31
N ILE A 289 8.77 -18.72 -15.56
CA ILE A 289 9.02 -18.18 -16.90
C ILE A 289 10.51 -18.21 -17.22
N GLU A 290 10.83 -18.57 -18.46
CA GLU A 290 12.19 -18.53 -18.99
C GLU A 290 12.40 -17.21 -19.75
N LEU A 291 13.44 -16.46 -19.38
CA LEU A 291 13.85 -15.23 -20.03
C LEU A 291 15.21 -15.44 -20.73
N ASP A 292 15.33 -14.93 -21.95
CA ASP A 292 16.61 -14.84 -22.63
C ASP A 292 17.59 -13.94 -21.87
N GLU A 293 18.86 -14.33 -21.78
CA GLU A 293 19.90 -13.61 -21.04
C GLU A 293 20.07 -12.16 -21.54
N ASN A 294 19.97 -11.93 -22.85
CA ASN A 294 20.04 -10.58 -23.42
C ASN A 294 18.86 -9.72 -22.95
N LEU A 295 17.68 -10.33 -22.76
CA LEU A 295 16.50 -9.63 -22.26
C LEU A 295 16.65 -9.27 -20.79
N VAL A 296 17.19 -10.18 -19.98
CA VAL A 296 17.51 -9.94 -18.56
C VAL A 296 18.47 -8.77 -18.41
N PHE A 297 19.57 -8.78 -19.18
CA PHE A 297 20.56 -7.70 -19.16
C PHE A 297 19.97 -6.37 -19.64
N TYR A 298 19.13 -6.40 -20.68
CA TYR A 298 18.44 -5.20 -21.16
C TYR A 298 17.54 -4.57 -20.10
N ILE A 299 16.74 -5.37 -19.41
CA ILE A 299 15.87 -4.90 -18.31
C ILE A 299 16.73 -4.32 -17.18
N ALA A 300 17.78 -5.05 -16.75
CA ALA A 300 18.67 -4.63 -15.68
C ALA A 300 19.42 -3.33 -16.00
N GLU A 301 19.77 -3.09 -17.27
CA GLU A 301 20.41 -1.86 -17.73
C GLU A 301 19.45 -0.67 -17.72
N LYS A 302 18.21 -0.87 -18.15
CA LYS A 302 17.23 0.21 -18.32
C LYS A 302 16.55 0.61 -17.01
N ILE A 303 16.28 -0.33 -16.10
CA ILE A 303 15.61 -0.05 -14.81
C ILE A 303 16.66 0.02 -13.70
N LYS A 304 17.01 1.22 -13.28
CA LYS A 304 18.06 1.47 -12.27
C LYS A 304 17.52 1.93 -10.92
N SER A 305 16.31 2.46 -10.88
CA SER A 305 15.81 3.26 -9.75
C SER A 305 15.00 2.47 -8.72
N ASN A 306 14.33 1.38 -9.12
CA ASN A 306 13.33 0.76 -8.24
C ASN A 306 13.10 -0.72 -8.60
N THR A 307 13.21 -1.61 -7.62
CA THR A 307 12.94 -3.05 -7.86
C THR A 307 11.46 -3.33 -8.13
N ARG A 308 10.53 -2.48 -7.64
CA ARG A 308 9.10 -2.59 -7.99
C ARG A 308 8.84 -2.41 -9.48
N GLN A 309 9.62 -1.55 -10.16
CA GLN A 309 9.54 -1.40 -11.62
C GLN A 309 10.00 -2.66 -12.34
N ILE A 310 11.07 -3.30 -11.85
CA ILE A 310 11.53 -4.59 -12.37
C ILE A 310 10.42 -5.63 -12.23
N GLU A 311 9.80 -5.74 -11.06
CA GLU A 311 8.67 -6.64 -10.83
C GLU A 311 7.48 -6.34 -11.75
N GLY A 312 7.16 -5.07 -11.96
CA GLY A 312 6.12 -4.64 -12.88
C GLY A 312 6.36 -5.10 -14.32
N VAL A 313 7.60 -4.95 -14.83
CA VAL A 313 7.97 -5.43 -16.17
C VAL A 313 7.86 -6.95 -16.26
N ILE A 314 8.37 -7.68 -15.27
CA ILE A 314 8.33 -9.15 -15.27
C ILE A 314 6.88 -9.66 -15.20
N ASN A 315 6.02 -9.00 -14.43
CA ASN A 315 4.60 -9.34 -14.37
C ASN A 315 3.90 -9.09 -15.74
N LYS A 316 4.21 -8.00 -16.44
CA LYS A 316 3.71 -7.78 -17.83
C LYS A 316 4.22 -8.85 -18.79
N ILE A 317 5.49 -9.26 -18.67
CA ILE A 317 6.05 -10.36 -19.46
C ILE A 317 5.34 -11.68 -19.15
N ASN A 318 5.11 -12.00 -17.89
CA ASN A 318 4.37 -13.19 -17.48
C ASN A 318 2.96 -13.22 -18.07
N ALA A 319 2.26 -12.08 -18.03
CA ALA A 319 0.95 -11.94 -18.65
C ALA A 319 1.00 -12.16 -20.17
N LEU A 320 1.98 -11.59 -20.86
CA LEU A 320 2.20 -11.79 -22.31
C LEU A 320 2.38 -13.28 -22.64
N ILE A 321 3.20 -13.99 -21.86
CA ILE A 321 3.47 -15.41 -22.09
C ILE A 321 2.22 -16.25 -21.79
N LYS A 322 1.58 -16.07 -20.61
CA LYS A 322 0.50 -16.93 -20.14
C LYS A 322 -0.86 -16.64 -20.77
N ILE A 323 -1.16 -15.38 -21.09
CA ILE A 323 -2.45 -14.96 -21.65
C ILE A 323 -2.40 -14.91 -23.18
N GLU A 324 -1.35 -14.32 -23.74
CA GLU A 324 -1.26 -14.15 -25.19
C GLU A 324 -0.45 -15.25 -25.90
N ASN A 325 0.17 -16.16 -25.15
CA ASN A 325 1.05 -17.24 -25.64
C ASN A 325 2.15 -16.71 -26.60
N LYS A 326 2.68 -15.52 -26.34
CA LYS A 326 3.70 -14.85 -27.13
C LYS A 326 5.04 -14.87 -26.41
N LYS A 327 6.12 -15.11 -27.15
CA LYS A 327 7.48 -15.00 -26.60
C LYS A 327 7.87 -13.51 -26.46
N PRO A 328 8.42 -13.12 -25.29
CA PRO A 328 8.90 -11.76 -25.09
C PRO A 328 10.11 -11.49 -25.99
N ASN A 329 10.16 -10.30 -26.57
CA ASN A 329 11.32 -9.78 -27.29
C ASN A 329 11.66 -8.37 -26.82
N ILE A 330 12.86 -7.89 -27.16
CA ILE A 330 13.36 -6.58 -26.72
C ILE A 330 12.41 -5.44 -27.10
N SER A 331 11.80 -5.47 -28.28
CA SER A 331 10.90 -4.41 -28.74
C SER A 331 9.62 -4.31 -27.90
N ILE A 332 9.02 -5.46 -27.54
CA ILE A 332 7.82 -5.51 -26.68
C ILE A 332 8.19 -5.04 -25.27
N VAL A 333 9.29 -5.56 -24.72
CA VAL A 333 9.73 -5.21 -23.37
C VAL A 333 10.15 -3.74 -23.26
N GLN A 334 10.69 -3.16 -24.33
CA GLN A 334 10.96 -1.73 -24.39
C GLN A 334 9.67 -0.89 -24.22
N GLY A 335 8.57 -1.33 -24.81
CA GLY A 335 7.25 -0.72 -24.59
C GLY A 335 6.84 -0.79 -23.11
N PHE A 336 6.93 -1.97 -22.50
CA PHE A 336 6.58 -2.16 -21.08
C PHE A 336 7.42 -1.30 -20.13
N ILE A 337 8.73 -1.21 -20.40
CA ILE A 337 9.65 -0.37 -19.61
C ILE A 337 9.28 1.11 -19.77
N LYS A 338 9.00 1.57 -21.00
CA LYS A 338 8.61 2.96 -21.27
C LYS A 338 7.32 3.34 -20.53
N ASP A 339 6.30 2.48 -20.55
CA ASP A 339 5.06 2.70 -19.81
C ASP A 339 5.32 2.83 -18.30
N ILE A 340 6.08 1.88 -17.72
CA ILE A 340 6.35 1.87 -16.27
C ILE A 340 7.22 3.04 -15.83
N ILE A 341 8.19 3.47 -16.65
CA ILE A 341 9.01 4.63 -16.34
C ILE A 341 8.16 5.91 -16.46
N ASN A 342 7.39 6.05 -17.53
CA ASN A 342 6.50 7.19 -17.70
C ASN A 342 5.47 7.28 -16.56
N ASP A 343 4.84 6.17 -16.19
CA ASP A 343 3.90 6.12 -15.04
C ASP A 343 4.57 6.53 -13.72
N SER A 344 5.87 6.32 -13.56
CA SER A 344 6.62 6.71 -12.37
C SER A 344 7.21 8.13 -12.46
N GLU A 345 7.49 8.63 -13.66
CA GLU A 345 7.89 10.03 -13.90
C GLU A 345 6.70 11.00 -13.87
N THR A 346 5.46 10.51 -14.03
CA THR A 346 4.24 11.31 -13.87
C THR A 346 4.04 11.87 -12.45
N SER A 347 4.90 11.55 -11.49
CA SER A 347 4.79 12.07 -10.12
C SER A 347 5.66 13.29 -9.81
N VAL A 348 6.54 13.72 -10.70
CA VAL A 348 7.34 14.94 -10.46
C VAL A 348 7.00 15.99 -11.54
N ILE A 349 5.88 16.67 -11.32
CA ILE A 349 5.57 17.86 -12.12
C ILE A 349 6.63 18.90 -11.82
N SER A 350 7.49 19.22 -12.79
CA SER A 350 8.54 20.22 -12.59
C SER A 350 7.97 21.63 -12.46
N ILE A 351 8.66 22.49 -11.72
CA ILE A 351 8.24 23.89 -11.53
C ILE A 351 8.19 24.64 -12.87
N GLU A 352 9.12 24.33 -13.77
CA GLU A 352 9.18 24.90 -15.11
C GLU A 352 7.91 24.57 -15.91
N LYS A 353 7.43 23.35 -15.82
CA LYS A 353 6.19 22.92 -16.48
C LYS A 353 4.96 23.61 -15.90
N ILE A 354 4.93 23.80 -14.57
CA ILE A 354 3.86 24.55 -13.91
C ILE A 354 3.87 26.02 -14.39
N ILE A 355 5.04 26.63 -14.43
CA ILE A 355 5.20 28.03 -14.91
C ILE A 355 4.74 28.14 -16.35
N SER A 356 5.12 27.20 -17.21
CA SER A 356 4.75 27.19 -18.63
C SER A 356 3.23 27.09 -18.82
N GLU A 357 2.56 26.17 -18.12
CA GLU A 357 1.11 25.96 -18.22
C GLU A 357 0.32 27.17 -17.69
N VAL A 358 0.77 27.76 -16.57
CA VAL A 358 0.16 28.98 -16.02
C VAL A 358 0.40 30.17 -16.96
N ALA A 359 1.60 30.30 -17.53
CA ALA A 359 1.93 31.36 -18.47
C ALA A 359 1.01 31.30 -19.70
N HIS A 360 0.80 30.10 -20.24
CA HIS A 360 -0.13 29.85 -21.34
C HIS A 360 -1.59 30.20 -20.96
N SER A 361 -2.07 29.73 -19.81
CA SER A 361 -3.46 29.92 -19.38
C SER A 361 -3.79 31.39 -19.05
N TYR A 362 -2.82 32.15 -18.53
CA TYR A 362 -3.00 33.58 -18.19
C TYR A 362 -2.46 34.53 -19.27
N ASN A 363 -2.03 34.00 -20.41
CA ASN A 363 -1.51 34.77 -21.55
C ASN A 363 -0.37 35.73 -21.17
N VAL A 364 0.57 35.25 -20.37
CA VAL A 364 1.78 35.96 -19.95
C VAL A 364 3.03 35.16 -20.31
N SER A 365 4.21 35.77 -20.37
CA SER A 365 5.43 35.01 -20.62
C SER A 365 6.00 34.39 -19.34
N GLU A 366 6.65 33.23 -19.46
CA GLU A 366 7.29 32.50 -18.33
C GLU A 366 8.32 33.42 -17.62
N ASN A 367 9.12 34.17 -18.40
CA ASN A 367 10.10 35.11 -17.89
C ASN A 367 9.46 36.25 -17.10
N GLU A 368 8.24 36.67 -17.43
CA GLU A 368 7.52 37.72 -16.71
C GLU A 368 6.97 37.19 -15.39
N ILE A 369 6.52 35.92 -15.29
CA ILE A 369 6.13 35.33 -14.03
C ILE A 369 7.29 35.34 -13.03
N LEU A 370 8.51 35.03 -13.47
CA LEU A 370 9.73 35.04 -12.65
C LEU A 370 10.27 36.45 -12.40
N SER A 371 9.88 37.45 -13.23
CA SER A 371 10.37 38.81 -13.14
C SER A 371 9.93 39.55 -11.87
N LYS A 372 10.56 40.70 -11.59
CA LYS A 372 10.16 41.62 -10.47
C LYS A 372 9.00 42.55 -10.83
N LYS A 373 8.45 42.49 -12.06
CA LYS A 373 7.32 43.31 -12.49
C LYS A 373 6.07 43.09 -11.62
N ARG A 374 5.29 44.13 -11.38
CA ARG A 374 4.14 44.12 -10.44
C ARG A 374 2.82 44.58 -11.09
N THR A 375 2.58 44.20 -12.35
CA THR A 375 1.25 44.40 -12.94
C THR A 375 0.25 43.47 -12.28
N LYS A 376 -1.02 43.84 -12.27
CA LYS A 376 -2.09 43.09 -11.58
C LYS A 376 -2.19 41.63 -12.11
N ASP A 377 -2.14 41.47 -13.43
CA ASP A 377 -2.29 40.16 -14.09
C ASP A 377 -1.07 39.27 -13.83
N LEU A 378 0.15 39.82 -13.89
CA LEU A 378 1.37 39.09 -13.56
C LEU A 378 1.47 38.70 -12.09
N ALA A 379 0.93 39.54 -11.20
CA ALA A 379 0.89 39.25 -9.78
C ALA A 379 -0.07 38.08 -9.50
N LEU A 380 -1.23 38.05 -10.18
CA LEU A 380 -2.19 36.94 -10.07
C LEU A 380 -1.60 35.66 -10.65
N ALA A 381 -1.09 35.68 -11.90
CA ALA A 381 -0.50 34.48 -12.51
C ALA A 381 0.65 33.92 -11.68
N ARG A 382 1.49 34.76 -11.09
CA ARG A 382 2.57 34.31 -10.19
C ARG A 382 2.05 33.68 -8.92
N MET A 383 1.02 34.27 -8.28
CA MET A 383 0.41 33.67 -7.08
C MET A 383 -0.25 32.33 -7.38
N VAL A 384 -0.92 32.24 -8.54
CA VAL A 384 -1.51 30.95 -9.02
C VAL A 384 -0.42 29.92 -9.28
N ALA A 385 0.69 30.28 -9.93
CA ALA A 385 1.79 29.35 -10.15
C ALA A 385 2.41 28.85 -8.83
N MET A 386 2.61 29.73 -7.84
CA MET A 386 3.09 29.33 -6.52
C MET A 386 2.07 28.45 -5.77
N TYR A 387 0.78 28.75 -5.88
CA TYR A 387 -0.32 27.94 -5.31
C TYR A 387 -0.34 26.53 -5.93
N ILE A 388 -0.36 26.43 -7.28
CA ILE A 388 -0.36 25.14 -7.97
C ILE A 388 0.91 24.36 -7.63
N THR A 389 2.08 25.03 -7.57
CA THR A 389 3.33 24.36 -7.15
C THR A 389 3.19 23.75 -5.76
N ARG A 390 2.56 24.45 -4.81
CA ARG A 390 2.33 23.92 -3.46
C ARG A 390 1.35 22.75 -3.43
N GLU A 391 0.28 22.82 -4.24
CA GLU A 391 -0.77 21.79 -4.32
C GLU A 391 -0.31 20.49 -5.02
N VAL A 392 0.58 20.59 -6.02
CA VAL A 392 0.96 19.42 -6.84
C VAL A 392 2.37 18.91 -6.53
N THR A 393 3.11 19.57 -5.64
CA THR A 393 4.45 19.17 -5.22
C THR A 393 4.58 19.17 -3.70
N ASP A 394 5.49 18.37 -3.16
CA ASP A 394 5.79 18.34 -1.71
C ASP A 394 6.81 19.43 -1.28
N LEU A 395 7.06 20.42 -2.13
CA LEU A 395 8.06 21.47 -1.87
C LEU A 395 7.65 22.37 -0.71
N SER A 396 8.62 22.72 0.13
CA SER A 396 8.41 23.71 1.20
C SER A 396 8.25 25.12 0.63
N TYR A 397 7.58 26.01 1.35
CA TYR A 397 7.45 27.43 0.96
C TYR A 397 8.80 28.10 0.68
N LYS A 398 9.86 27.66 1.37
CA LYS A 398 11.23 28.14 1.16
C LYS A 398 11.78 27.70 -0.21
N ALA A 399 11.62 26.41 -0.54
CA ALA A 399 12.05 25.85 -1.83
C ALA A 399 11.28 26.47 -3.01
N ILE A 400 9.96 26.68 -2.86
CA ILE A 400 9.14 27.40 -3.83
C ILE A 400 9.64 28.84 -3.98
N GLY A 401 9.93 29.50 -2.87
CA GLY A 401 10.46 30.87 -2.88
C GLY A 401 11.79 30.99 -3.64
N GLU A 402 12.70 30.06 -3.42
CA GLU A 402 13.99 29.98 -4.14
C GLU A 402 13.77 29.84 -5.66
N ALA A 403 12.87 28.95 -6.08
CA ALA A 403 12.55 28.72 -7.49
C ALA A 403 11.91 29.94 -8.18
N PHE A 404 11.06 30.68 -7.47
CA PHE A 404 10.40 31.88 -8.00
C PHE A 404 11.17 33.17 -7.76
N GLY A 405 12.35 33.12 -7.13
CA GLY A 405 13.15 34.29 -6.75
C GLY A 405 12.41 35.20 -5.78
N ARG A 406 11.68 34.62 -4.81
CA ARG A 406 10.86 35.33 -3.81
C ARG A 406 11.16 34.82 -2.40
N ASP A 407 10.84 35.67 -1.42
CA ASP A 407 10.89 35.25 -0.02
C ASP A 407 9.76 34.26 0.31
N HIS A 408 10.01 33.33 1.22
CA HIS A 408 9.04 32.31 1.67
C HIS A 408 7.74 32.94 2.23
N THR A 409 7.84 34.13 2.86
CA THR A 409 6.67 34.89 3.34
C THR A 409 5.80 35.38 2.19
N THR A 410 6.41 35.75 1.07
CA THR A 410 5.68 36.15 -0.16
C THR A 410 4.94 34.94 -0.78
N VAL A 411 5.56 33.75 -0.76
CA VAL A 411 4.92 32.53 -1.24
C VAL A 411 3.74 32.18 -0.34
N LEU A 412 3.93 32.17 0.98
CA LEU A 412 2.88 31.86 1.95
C LEU A 412 1.68 32.80 1.78
N TYR A 413 1.95 34.13 1.68
CA TYR A 413 0.91 35.12 1.44
C TYR A 413 0.19 34.90 0.10
N GLY A 414 0.95 34.58 -0.97
CA GLY A 414 0.39 34.30 -2.28
C GLY A 414 -0.54 33.12 -2.28
N VAL A 415 -0.15 32.02 -1.64
CA VAL A 415 -0.96 30.78 -1.51
C VAL A 415 -2.24 31.07 -0.74
N GLN A 416 -2.15 31.69 0.44
CA GLN A 416 -3.32 32.05 1.25
C GLN A 416 -4.29 33.02 0.55
N ASN A 417 -3.76 33.93 -0.25
CA ASN A 417 -4.60 34.84 -1.05
C ASN A 417 -5.37 34.09 -2.14
N ILE A 418 -4.73 33.14 -2.83
CA ILE A 418 -5.42 32.34 -3.85
C ILE A 418 -6.47 31.47 -3.20
N GLU A 419 -6.21 30.82 -2.07
CA GLU A 419 -7.21 30.03 -1.34
C GLU A 419 -8.49 30.87 -1.03
N LYS A 420 -8.33 32.08 -0.57
CA LYS A 420 -9.45 33.00 -0.32
C LYS A 420 -10.14 33.41 -1.62
N PHE A 421 -9.35 33.78 -2.64
CA PHE A 421 -9.83 34.23 -3.94
C PHE A 421 -10.69 33.16 -4.65
N LEU A 422 -10.34 31.90 -4.50
CA LEU A 422 -11.09 30.77 -5.08
C LEU A 422 -12.44 30.51 -4.41
N ASN A 423 -12.61 30.93 -3.15
CA ASN A 423 -13.90 30.85 -2.47
C ASN A 423 -14.90 31.86 -3.05
N ASP A 424 -14.40 33.02 -3.56
CA ASP A 424 -15.24 34.11 -4.07
C ASP A 424 -15.47 34.04 -5.59
N LYS A 425 -14.67 33.23 -6.33
CA LYS A 425 -14.69 33.18 -7.80
C LYS A 425 -14.72 31.77 -8.36
N PRO A 426 -15.90 31.17 -8.58
CA PRO A 426 -16.03 29.82 -9.09
C PRO A 426 -15.33 29.57 -10.44
N TYR A 427 -15.34 30.51 -11.35
CA TYR A 427 -14.70 30.42 -12.67
C TYR A 427 -13.17 30.23 -12.57
N GLU A 428 -12.51 30.97 -11.71
CA GLU A 428 -11.06 30.82 -11.50
C GLU A 428 -10.72 29.46 -10.86
N LYS A 429 -11.62 28.94 -10.04
CA LYS A 429 -11.48 27.60 -9.46
C LYS A 429 -11.51 26.51 -10.53
N GLU A 430 -12.41 26.63 -11.52
CA GLU A 430 -12.45 25.71 -12.65
C GLU A 430 -11.20 25.82 -13.54
N LEU A 431 -10.75 27.04 -13.84
CA LEU A 431 -9.54 27.27 -14.61
C LEU A 431 -8.29 26.65 -13.94
N ILE A 432 -8.14 26.83 -12.64
CA ILE A 432 -7.01 26.24 -11.89
C ILE A 432 -7.14 24.70 -11.85
N ALA A 433 -8.35 24.17 -11.70
CA ALA A 433 -8.58 22.73 -11.76
C ALA A 433 -8.22 22.13 -13.15
N ASP A 434 -8.52 22.85 -14.23
CA ASP A 434 -8.15 22.45 -15.58
C ASP A 434 -6.62 22.50 -15.79
N ILE A 435 -5.94 23.54 -15.29
CA ILE A 435 -4.48 23.61 -15.30
C ILE A 435 -3.86 22.41 -14.58
N ILE A 436 -4.34 22.11 -13.37
CA ILE A 436 -3.86 20.95 -12.58
C ILE A 436 -4.14 19.62 -13.32
N LYS A 437 -5.30 19.51 -13.96
CA LYS A 437 -5.66 18.34 -14.78
C LYS A 437 -4.74 18.19 -15.98
N ASN A 438 -4.45 19.28 -16.69
CA ASN A 438 -3.53 19.29 -17.84
C ASN A 438 -2.10 18.90 -17.41
N LEU A 439 -1.62 19.45 -16.31
CA LEU A 439 -0.31 19.11 -15.74
C LEU A 439 -0.20 17.61 -15.41
N LYS A 440 -1.29 17.00 -14.93
CA LYS A 440 -1.36 15.56 -14.61
C LYS A 440 -1.57 14.67 -15.84
N SER A 441 -2.20 15.17 -16.90
CA SER A 441 -2.50 14.40 -18.12
C SER A 441 -1.39 14.44 -19.16
N THR A 442 -0.51 15.46 -19.12
CA THR A 442 0.61 15.66 -20.06
C THR A 442 1.95 15.18 -19.45
N SER A 443 1.89 14.55 -18.29
CA SER A 443 3.04 13.99 -17.55
C SER A 443 3.27 12.52 -17.85
#